data_bbc8e4eafcc8b8ec61815b89124ef790
#
_entry.id   bbc8e4eafcc8b8ec61815b89124ef790
#
_cell.length_a   1.000
_cell.length_b   1.000
_cell.length_c   1.000
_cell.angle_alpha   90.00
_cell.angle_beta   90.00
_cell.angle_gamma   90.00
#
_symmetry.space_group_name_H-M   'P 1'
#
loop_
_entity.id
_entity.type
_entity.pdbx_description
1 polymer ?
#
loop_
_entity_poly.entity_id
_entity_poly.type
_entity_poly.pdbx_seq_one_letter_code
_entity_poly.pdbx_strand_id
1 'polypeptide(L)'
;MKILGWIRQGDQAACGAPVSAGDAAYESHGRSLAYRGASMACPKRCVIAEGHPDFVLPNGCTVPHHGQRTSGGCPLQSSLNDVHGLRNASGKPVATTFYLSSSGTWLPRFGPERLTNSSPDEQVRAIDPNTGRPIPHLAYYIEAPDGSVYMGHTDAQGLCKRIATHHLETLIVWFGEEATRKQEDSR
;
A
#
# COMPACT_ATOMS: atom_id res chain seq x y z
N MET A 1 0.35 4.44 -2.34
CA MET A 1 1.82 4.25 -2.18
C MET A 1 2.39 5.49 -1.51
N LYS A 2 2.97 5.31 -0.30
CA LYS A 2 3.56 6.40 0.52
C LYS A 2 5.07 6.50 0.33
N ILE A 3 5.73 5.42 -0.06
CA ILE A 3 7.16 5.33 -0.31
C ILE A 3 7.40 4.81 -1.73
N LEU A 4 8.13 5.58 -2.52
CA LEU A 4 8.65 5.19 -3.83
C LEU A 4 9.92 4.37 -3.59
N GLY A 5 9.83 3.07 -3.77
CA GLY A 5 10.92 2.15 -3.46
C GLY A 5 12.17 2.41 -4.30
N TRP A 6 13.36 2.35 -3.69
CA TRP A 6 14.61 2.33 -4.42
C TRP A 6 14.68 1.10 -5.33
N ILE A 7 15.33 1.26 -6.48
CA ILE A 7 15.57 0.16 -7.42
C ILE A 7 16.83 -0.60 -7.00
N ARG A 8 16.73 -1.93 -7.06
CA ARG A 8 17.82 -2.85 -6.73
C ARG A 8 18.16 -3.73 -7.91
N GLN A 9 19.32 -4.34 -7.86
CA GLN A 9 19.67 -5.44 -8.77
C GLN A 9 18.59 -6.53 -8.71
N GLY A 10 18.11 -6.99 -9.87
CA GLY A 10 17.01 -7.96 -9.99
C GLY A 10 15.60 -7.36 -9.99
N ASP A 11 15.41 -6.07 -9.67
CA ASP A 11 14.16 -5.39 -9.93
C ASP A 11 13.94 -5.23 -11.44
N GLN A 12 12.70 -5.11 -11.89
CA GLN A 12 12.35 -5.14 -13.30
C GLN A 12 11.93 -3.77 -13.84
N ALA A 13 12.18 -3.54 -15.12
CA ALA A 13 11.46 -2.51 -15.84
C ALA A 13 10.09 -3.05 -16.32
N ALA A 14 9.19 -2.16 -16.69
CA ALA A 14 7.83 -2.51 -17.16
C ALA A 14 7.81 -3.44 -18.39
N CYS A 15 8.89 -3.47 -19.16
CA CYS A 15 9.08 -4.42 -20.27
C CYS A 15 9.50 -5.83 -19.82
N GLY A 16 9.62 -6.09 -18.52
CA GLY A 16 10.05 -7.36 -17.94
C GLY A 16 11.58 -7.54 -17.83
N ALA A 17 12.37 -6.62 -18.36
CA ALA A 17 13.83 -6.73 -18.30
C ALA A 17 14.33 -6.46 -16.86
N PRO A 18 15.10 -7.37 -16.23
CA PRO A 18 15.65 -7.13 -14.91
C PRO A 18 16.88 -6.22 -14.95
N VAL A 19 17.11 -5.52 -13.84
CA VAL A 19 18.35 -4.78 -13.58
C VAL A 19 19.46 -5.79 -13.34
N SER A 20 20.51 -5.75 -14.15
CA SER A 20 21.63 -6.72 -14.09
C SER A 20 22.80 -6.27 -13.23
N ALA A 21 22.90 -4.98 -12.91
CA ALA A 21 23.99 -4.44 -12.11
C ALA A 21 23.50 -3.60 -10.92
N GLY A 22 24.23 -3.69 -9.82
CA GLY A 22 24.04 -2.88 -8.61
C GLY A 22 25.38 -2.56 -7.97
N ASP A 23 25.43 -1.62 -7.05
CA ASP A 23 26.61 -1.28 -6.27
C ASP A 23 26.69 -2.22 -5.06
N ALA A 24 27.71 -3.10 -5.07
CA ALA A 24 27.89 -4.12 -4.03
C ALA A 24 28.24 -3.52 -2.65
N ALA A 25 28.66 -2.27 -2.57
CA ALA A 25 28.94 -1.61 -1.31
C ALA A 25 27.66 -1.06 -0.64
N TYR A 26 26.58 -0.97 -1.39
CA TYR A 26 25.31 -0.40 -0.92
C TYR A 26 24.14 -1.34 -1.17
N GLU A 27 23.67 -1.95 -0.12
CA GLU A 27 22.58 -2.90 -0.15
C GLU A 27 21.33 -2.38 0.55
N SER A 28 20.19 -2.84 0.08
CA SER A 28 18.91 -2.68 0.75
C SER A 28 18.19 -4.02 0.74
N HIS A 29 17.83 -4.51 1.95
CA HIS A 29 17.14 -5.80 2.10
C HIS A 29 17.83 -6.94 1.32
N GLY A 30 19.17 -7.05 1.50
CA GLY A 30 19.99 -8.14 0.96
C GLY A 30 20.22 -8.09 -0.55
N ARG A 31 19.97 -6.98 -1.23
CA ARG A 31 20.30 -6.79 -2.66
C ARG A 31 20.94 -5.43 -2.91
N SER A 32 21.91 -5.41 -3.80
CA SER A 32 22.64 -4.21 -4.16
C SER A 32 21.73 -3.14 -4.78
N LEU A 33 21.90 -1.89 -4.36
CA LEU A 33 21.17 -0.76 -4.94
C LEU A 33 21.61 -0.55 -6.40
N ALA A 34 20.65 -0.34 -7.27
CA ALA A 34 20.94 0.07 -8.64
C ALA A 34 21.34 1.55 -8.69
N TYR A 35 21.95 1.94 -9.77
CA TYR A 35 22.42 3.31 -9.99
C TYR A 35 22.16 3.76 -11.43
N ARG A 36 22.12 5.06 -11.65
CA ARG A 36 22.04 5.63 -13.00
C ARG A 36 23.22 5.17 -13.85
N GLY A 37 22.96 4.56 -15.00
CA GLY A 37 23.95 3.91 -15.86
C GLY A 37 24.05 2.40 -15.67
N ALA A 38 23.42 1.83 -14.63
CA ALA A 38 23.40 0.38 -14.43
C ALA A 38 22.72 -0.33 -15.62
N SER A 39 23.29 -1.46 -16.03
CA SER A 39 22.80 -2.24 -17.17
C SER A 39 21.51 -2.99 -16.85
N MET A 40 20.69 -3.15 -17.89
CA MET A 40 19.48 -3.97 -17.88
C MET A 40 19.70 -5.23 -18.71
N ALA A 41 19.18 -6.36 -18.29
CA ALA A 41 19.12 -7.57 -19.10
C ALA A 41 18.04 -7.44 -20.18
N CYS A 42 18.24 -6.52 -21.11
CA CYS A 42 17.32 -6.13 -22.16
C CYS A 42 17.95 -6.39 -23.53
N PRO A 43 17.24 -6.98 -24.52
CA PRO A 43 17.75 -7.17 -25.88
C PRO A 43 18.25 -5.86 -26.54
N LYS A 44 17.64 -4.72 -26.15
CA LYS A 44 18.05 -3.38 -26.64
C LYS A 44 19.25 -2.80 -25.90
N ARG A 45 19.91 -3.56 -25.00
CA ARG A 45 21.06 -3.10 -24.19
C ARG A 45 20.77 -1.79 -23.43
N CYS A 46 19.58 -1.66 -22.88
CA CYS A 46 19.20 -0.48 -22.11
C CYS A 46 20.01 -0.35 -20.82
N VAL A 47 20.16 0.89 -20.37
CA VAL A 47 20.68 1.23 -19.05
C VAL A 47 19.64 2.04 -18.29
N ILE A 48 19.78 2.16 -16.99
CA ILE A 48 18.99 3.08 -16.18
C ILE A 48 19.37 4.51 -16.55
N ALA A 49 18.42 5.31 -17.03
CA ALA A 49 18.69 6.66 -17.53
C ALA A 49 18.50 7.73 -16.45
N GLU A 50 17.66 7.50 -15.49
CA GLU A 50 17.27 8.46 -14.45
C GLU A 50 17.72 7.98 -13.06
N GLY A 51 17.87 8.93 -12.13
CA GLY A 51 18.21 8.70 -10.72
C GLY A 51 17.83 9.91 -9.88
N HIS A 52 17.60 9.70 -8.58
CA HIS A 52 17.21 10.78 -7.68
C HIS A 52 18.40 11.69 -7.36
N PRO A 53 18.29 13.02 -7.59
CA PRO A 53 19.46 13.93 -7.49
C PRO A 53 20.07 13.99 -6.09
N ASP A 54 19.24 13.85 -5.04
CA ASP A 54 19.68 13.99 -3.65
C ASP A 54 20.19 12.67 -3.04
N PHE A 55 20.13 11.55 -3.78
CA PHE A 55 20.65 10.28 -3.31
C PHE A 55 21.75 9.77 -4.23
N VAL A 56 22.97 10.12 -3.86
CA VAL A 56 24.19 9.85 -4.63
C VAL A 56 25.05 8.82 -3.90
N LEU A 57 25.45 7.79 -4.59
CA LEU A 57 26.40 6.79 -4.09
C LEU A 57 27.83 7.37 -4.10
N PRO A 58 28.77 6.83 -3.33
CA PRO A 58 30.17 7.29 -3.33
C PRO A 58 30.87 7.25 -4.69
N ASN A 59 30.39 6.40 -5.61
CA ASN A 59 30.85 6.38 -7.00
C ASN A 59 30.36 7.58 -7.84
N GLY A 60 29.60 8.52 -7.24
CA GLY A 60 29.04 9.69 -7.91
C GLY A 60 27.76 9.41 -8.70
N CYS A 61 27.24 8.19 -8.70
CA CYS A 61 26.03 7.83 -9.42
C CYS A 61 24.78 7.99 -8.54
N THR A 62 23.70 8.48 -9.11
CA THR A 62 22.42 8.64 -8.41
C THR A 62 21.62 7.33 -8.37
N VAL A 63 20.90 7.09 -7.26
CA VAL A 63 20.05 5.91 -7.09
C VAL A 63 18.68 6.15 -7.70
N PRO A 64 18.19 5.24 -8.56
CA PRO A 64 16.84 5.34 -9.12
C PRO A 64 15.78 4.84 -8.16
N HIS A 65 14.57 5.38 -8.30
CA HIS A 65 13.38 4.91 -7.58
C HIS A 65 12.29 4.43 -8.55
N HIS A 66 11.25 3.85 -8.02
CA HIS A 66 10.07 3.39 -8.76
C HIS A 66 9.51 4.47 -9.69
N GLY A 67 9.22 4.10 -10.92
CA GLY A 67 8.66 4.98 -11.95
C GLY A 67 9.69 5.75 -12.79
N GLN A 68 10.96 5.83 -12.36
CA GLN A 68 12.03 6.37 -13.19
C GLN A 68 12.34 5.44 -14.36
N ARG A 69 13.00 5.97 -15.40
CA ARG A 69 13.06 5.32 -16.71
C ARG A 69 14.42 4.79 -17.07
N THR A 70 14.41 3.77 -17.92
CA THR A 70 15.57 3.28 -18.65
C THR A 70 15.83 4.12 -19.91
N SER A 71 16.98 3.98 -20.54
CA SER A 71 17.32 4.60 -21.84
C SER A 71 16.38 4.19 -22.97
N GLY A 72 15.69 3.06 -22.83
CA GLY A 72 14.61 2.64 -23.74
C GLY A 72 13.23 3.17 -23.37
N GLY A 73 13.12 4.08 -22.39
CA GLY A 73 11.87 4.69 -21.95
C GLY A 73 10.99 3.82 -21.06
N CYS A 74 11.42 2.59 -20.72
CA CYS A 74 10.63 1.69 -19.87
C CYS A 74 10.72 2.15 -18.41
N PRO A 75 9.57 2.34 -17.72
CA PRO A 75 9.57 2.64 -16.29
C PRO A 75 10.10 1.49 -15.45
N LEU A 76 10.86 1.81 -14.41
CA LEU A 76 11.39 0.87 -13.43
C LEU A 76 10.33 0.55 -12.36
N GLN A 77 10.28 -0.69 -11.92
CA GLN A 77 9.34 -1.17 -10.91
C GLN A 77 10.11 -1.72 -9.70
N SER A 78 10.00 -1.03 -8.58
CA SER A 78 10.65 -1.44 -7.34
C SER A 78 9.83 -2.48 -6.59
N SER A 79 10.53 -3.47 -6.04
CA SER A 79 9.97 -4.40 -5.06
C SER A 79 9.98 -3.84 -3.62
N LEU A 80 10.52 -2.63 -3.41
CA LEU A 80 10.58 -1.95 -2.10
C LEU A 80 9.53 -0.86 -1.92
N ASN A 81 8.53 -0.77 -2.79
CA ASN A 81 7.46 0.18 -2.63
C ASN A 81 6.77 0.01 -1.27
N ASP A 82 6.55 1.13 -0.57
CA ASP A 82 6.04 1.19 0.80
C ASP A 82 6.92 0.50 1.87
N VAL A 83 8.15 0.10 1.52
CA VAL A 83 9.12 -0.53 2.42
C VAL A 83 10.33 0.37 2.65
N HIS A 84 11.09 0.68 1.59
CA HIS A 84 12.31 1.48 1.68
C HIS A 84 12.54 2.29 0.40
N GLY A 85 12.60 3.61 0.53
CA GLY A 85 12.73 4.49 -0.61
C GLY A 85 12.51 5.96 -0.27
N LEU A 86 12.13 6.71 -1.29
CA LEU A 86 11.80 8.13 -1.20
C LEU A 86 10.36 8.31 -0.71
N ARG A 87 10.16 9.15 0.30
CA ARG A 87 8.81 9.51 0.74
C ARG A 87 8.05 10.28 -0.35
N ASN A 88 6.87 9.81 -0.70
CA ASN A 88 5.97 10.53 -1.59
C ASN A 88 5.34 11.73 -0.87
N ALA A 89 6.03 12.86 -0.85
CA ALA A 89 5.56 14.09 -0.22
C ALA A 89 4.46 14.79 -1.04
N SER A 90 4.26 14.42 -2.30
CA SER A 90 3.28 15.07 -3.19
C SER A 90 1.83 14.69 -2.87
N GLY A 91 1.60 13.62 -2.11
CA GLY A 91 0.27 13.05 -1.86
C GLY A 91 -0.44 12.51 -3.11
N LYS A 92 0.17 12.63 -4.29
CA LYS A 92 -0.42 12.14 -5.54
C LYS A 92 -0.37 10.61 -5.61
N PRO A 93 -1.38 9.98 -6.24
CA PRO A 93 -1.34 8.55 -6.51
C PRO A 93 -0.07 8.17 -7.30
N VAL A 94 0.59 7.10 -6.89
CA VAL A 94 1.73 6.53 -7.61
C VAL A 94 1.31 5.23 -8.28
N ALA A 95 1.67 5.08 -9.55
CA ALA A 95 1.40 3.85 -10.29
C ALA A 95 2.02 2.64 -9.58
N THR A 96 1.32 1.53 -9.52
CA THR A 96 1.87 0.27 -9.00
C THR A 96 2.59 -0.52 -10.07
N THR A 97 2.12 -0.43 -11.30
CA THR A 97 2.70 -1.05 -12.49
C THR A 97 2.52 -0.13 -13.70
N PHE A 98 3.07 -0.53 -14.83
CA PHE A 98 2.93 0.21 -16.08
C PHE A 98 2.59 -0.76 -17.21
N TYR A 99 1.88 -0.29 -18.23
CA TYR A 99 1.57 -1.06 -19.43
C TYR A 99 1.87 -0.27 -20.69
N LEU A 100 2.17 -0.98 -21.76
CA LEU A 100 2.41 -0.36 -23.06
C LEU A 100 1.08 -0.15 -23.77
N SER A 101 0.76 1.09 -24.13
CA SER A 101 -0.44 1.42 -24.92
C SER A 101 -0.28 0.97 -26.37
N SER A 102 -1.36 0.95 -27.12
CA SER A 102 -1.35 0.69 -28.57
C SER A 102 -0.54 1.72 -29.37
N SER A 103 -0.35 2.92 -28.81
CA SER A 103 0.50 3.98 -29.38
C SER A 103 1.98 3.82 -29.05
N GLY A 104 2.40 2.76 -28.32
CA GLY A 104 3.78 2.54 -27.92
C GLY A 104 4.24 3.37 -26.72
N THR A 105 3.34 4.00 -25.99
CA THR A 105 3.65 4.81 -24.82
C THR A 105 3.41 4.02 -23.53
N TRP A 106 4.33 4.09 -22.57
CA TRP A 106 4.14 3.51 -21.25
C TRP A 106 3.17 4.35 -20.43
N LEU A 107 2.04 3.76 -20.04
CA LEU A 107 1.01 4.37 -19.22
C LEU A 107 1.02 3.77 -17.81
N PRO A 108 0.76 4.60 -16.79
CA PRO A 108 0.66 4.11 -15.42
C PRO A 108 -0.60 3.25 -15.25
N ARG A 109 -0.46 2.13 -14.57
CA ARG A 109 -1.57 1.39 -13.99
C ARG A 109 -1.52 1.60 -12.48
N PHE A 110 -2.49 2.29 -12.00
CA PHE A 110 -2.73 2.33 -10.57
C PHE A 110 -3.31 0.95 -10.23
N GLY A 111 -2.72 0.26 -9.27
CA GLY A 111 -3.31 -0.98 -8.73
C GLY A 111 -4.76 -0.70 -8.35
N PRO A 112 -5.58 -1.72 -8.03
CA PRO A 112 -6.77 -1.40 -7.29
C PRO A 112 -6.24 -0.47 -6.21
N GLU A 113 -6.65 0.80 -6.28
CA GLU A 113 -6.50 1.60 -5.11
C GLU A 113 -6.90 0.62 -4.00
N ARG A 114 -5.99 0.30 -3.08
CA ARG A 114 -6.49 0.40 -1.74
C ARG A 114 -7.05 1.80 -1.76
N LEU A 115 -8.33 1.85 -2.02
CA LEU A 115 -9.13 2.99 -1.73
C LEU A 115 -8.75 3.32 -0.29
N THR A 116 -7.82 4.23 -0.14
CA THR A 116 -7.68 5.04 1.06
C THR A 116 -8.87 6.00 1.11
N ASN A 117 -9.87 5.71 0.29
CA ASN A 117 -11.28 5.95 0.34
C ASN A 117 -12.10 4.65 0.48
N SER A 118 -11.53 3.48 0.76
CA SER A 118 -12.11 2.66 1.77
C SER A 118 -11.73 3.35 3.07
N SER A 119 -12.58 4.20 3.57
CA SER A 119 -12.81 4.35 4.99
C SER A 119 -12.45 3.01 5.58
N PRO A 120 -11.48 2.90 6.55
CA PRO A 120 -11.20 1.62 7.15
C PRO A 120 -12.56 1.04 7.49
N ASP A 121 -12.94 -0.01 6.76
CA ASP A 121 -14.25 -0.64 6.87
C ASP A 121 -14.11 -1.62 8.00
N GLU A 122 -14.33 -1.12 9.20
CA GLU A 122 -14.19 -1.91 10.41
C GLU A 122 -15.49 -2.69 10.64
N GLN A 123 -15.33 -3.98 10.84
CA GLN A 123 -16.44 -4.85 11.19
C GLN A 123 -16.14 -5.59 12.48
N VAL A 124 -16.88 -5.24 13.52
CA VAL A 124 -16.75 -5.86 14.84
C VAL A 124 -17.50 -7.20 14.85
N ARG A 125 -16.89 -8.20 15.47
CA ARG A 125 -17.49 -9.53 15.64
C ARG A 125 -17.59 -9.90 17.10
N ALA A 126 -18.79 -10.28 17.55
CA ALA A 126 -19.03 -10.81 18.87
C ALA A 126 -18.68 -12.32 18.91
N ILE A 127 -17.79 -12.69 19.82
CA ILE A 127 -17.34 -14.08 20.03
C ILE A 127 -17.50 -14.42 21.51
N ASP A 128 -18.06 -15.59 21.81
CA ASP A 128 -18.11 -16.14 23.16
C ASP A 128 -16.68 -16.47 23.64
N PRO A 129 -16.20 -15.87 24.72
CA PRO A 129 -14.82 -16.04 25.19
C PRO A 129 -14.51 -17.48 25.66
N ASN A 130 -15.52 -18.25 26.02
CA ASN A 130 -15.34 -19.62 26.52
C ASN A 130 -15.32 -20.65 25.40
N THR A 131 -16.11 -20.44 24.37
CA THR A 131 -16.28 -21.42 23.26
C THR A 131 -15.62 -21.00 21.97
N GLY A 132 -15.23 -19.72 21.81
CA GLY A 132 -14.70 -19.14 20.58
C GLY A 132 -15.72 -19.05 19.45
N ARG A 133 -17.00 -19.31 19.72
CA ARG A 133 -18.06 -19.29 18.71
C ARG A 133 -18.67 -17.91 18.55
N PRO A 134 -19.11 -17.56 17.33
CA PRO A 134 -19.87 -16.33 17.11
C PRO A 134 -21.15 -16.29 17.93
N ILE A 135 -21.51 -15.12 18.44
CA ILE A 135 -22.78 -14.90 19.15
C ILE A 135 -23.73 -14.17 18.19
N PRO A 136 -24.73 -14.86 17.62
CA PRO A 136 -25.71 -14.24 16.74
C PRO A 136 -26.78 -13.48 17.57
N HIS A 137 -27.41 -12.51 16.92
CA HIS A 137 -28.56 -11.73 17.48
C HIS A 137 -28.25 -11.03 18.80
N LEU A 138 -26.97 -10.76 19.09
CA LEU A 138 -26.53 -10.01 20.25
C LEU A 138 -26.70 -8.50 19.99
N ALA A 139 -27.35 -7.78 20.88
CA ALA A 139 -27.48 -6.32 20.79
C ALA A 139 -26.06 -5.69 20.83
N TYR A 140 -25.81 -4.70 19.97
CA TYR A 140 -24.58 -3.93 19.99
C TYR A 140 -24.86 -2.42 19.90
N TYR A 141 -23.97 -1.63 20.51
CA TYR A 141 -23.93 -0.18 20.42
C TYR A 141 -22.46 0.21 20.21
N ILE A 142 -22.16 0.94 19.15
CA ILE A 142 -20.80 1.33 18.79
C ILE A 142 -20.77 2.84 18.62
N GLU A 143 -19.82 3.46 19.30
CA GLU A 143 -19.55 4.89 19.26
C GLU A 143 -18.22 5.15 18.57
N ALA A 144 -18.26 5.93 17.49
CA ALA A 144 -17.06 6.36 16.79
C ALA A 144 -16.56 7.71 17.34
N PRO A 145 -15.24 8.01 17.22
CA PRO A 145 -14.65 9.24 17.75
C PRO A 145 -15.22 10.53 17.15
N ASP A 146 -15.83 10.45 15.96
CA ASP A 146 -16.53 11.57 15.31
C ASP A 146 -17.93 11.84 15.90
N GLY A 147 -18.36 11.05 16.91
CA GLY A 147 -19.67 11.10 17.51
C GLY A 147 -20.75 10.30 16.78
N SER A 148 -20.41 9.61 15.70
CA SER A 148 -21.35 8.72 15.00
C SER A 148 -21.68 7.51 15.85
N VAL A 149 -22.96 7.12 15.87
CA VAL A 149 -23.45 5.97 16.64
C VAL A 149 -24.02 4.92 15.70
N TYR A 150 -23.60 3.68 15.90
CA TYR A 150 -24.09 2.50 15.18
C TYR A 150 -24.67 1.50 16.16
N MET A 151 -25.94 1.15 15.99
CA MET A 151 -26.63 0.23 16.88
C MET A 151 -27.45 -0.82 16.10
N GLY A 152 -27.68 -1.97 16.71
CA GLY A 152 -28.44 -3.07 16.12
C GLY A 152 -28.19 -4.40 16.82
N HIS A 153 -28.31 -5.48 16.05
CA HIS A 153 -28.04 -6.84 16.52
C HIS A 153 -27.05 -7.49 15.54
N THR A 154 -26.17 -8.35 16.06
CA THR A 154 -25.24 -9.14 15.24
C THR A 154 -25.99 -10.09 14.32
N ASP A 155 -25.41 -10.39 13.17
CA ASP A 155 -25.93 -11.37 12.21
C ASP A 155 -25.69 -12.83 12.68
N ALA A 156 -26.04 -13.81 11.84
CA ALA A 156 -25.84 -15.24 12.13
C ALA A 156 -24.35 -15.63 12.32
N GLN A 157 -23.42 -14.82 11.84
CA GLN A 157 -21.97 -14.98 11.97
C GLN A 157 -21.39 -14.16 13.13
N GLY A 158 -22.25 -13.51 13.95
CA GLY A 158 -21.83 -12.65 15.05
C GLY A 158 -21.27 -11.30 14.63
N LEU A 159 -21.48 -10.87 13.39
CA LEU A 159 -20.95 -9.63 12.85
C LEU A 159 -21.91 -8.46 13.07
N CYS A 160 -21.36 -7.32 13.49
CA CYS A 160 -22.06 -6.03 13.48
C CYS A 160 -22.16 -5.48 12.05
N LYS A 161 -22.98 -4.46 11.85
CA LYS A 161 -22.98 -3.70 10.59
C LYS A 161 -21.60 -3.12 10.35
N ARG A 162 -21.16 -3.12 9.10
CA ARG A 162 -19.89 -2.47 8.69
C ARG A 162 -19.94 -0.97 8.94
N ILE A 163 -18.84 -0.46 9.49
CA ILE A 163 -18.68 0.94 9.85
C ILE A 163 -17.59 1.52 8.94
N ALA A 164 -17.99 2.47 8.10
CA ALA A 164 -17.03 3.22 7.30
C ALA A 164 -16.36 4.27 8.19
N THR A 165 -15.08 4.06 8.52
CA THR A 165 -14.26 5.02 9.28
C THR A 165 -13.30 5.74 8.33
N HIS A 166 -13.03 7.04 8.57
CA HIS A 166 -12.14 7.81 7.69
C HIS A 166 -10.66 7.64 8.01
N HIS A 167 -10.35 7.10 9.19
CA HIS A 167 -9.00 6.81 9.68
C HIS A 167 -9.02 5.56 10.57
N LEU A 168 -7.84 5.04 10.95
CA LEU A 168 -7.72 4.05 12.03
C LEU A 168 -8.16 4.73 13.33
N GLU A 169 -9.38 4.48 13.75
CA GLU A 169 -10.01 5.10 14.90
C GLU A 169 -10.32 4.05 15.97
N THR A 170 -10.26 4.45 17.23
CA THR A 170 -10.63 3.55 18.32
C THR A 170 -12.15 3.59 18.49
N LEU A 171 -12.83 2.53 18.10
CA LEU A 171 -14.26 2.38 18.35
C LEU A 171 -14.49 1.94 19.80
N ILE A 172 -15.51 2.51 20.45
CA ILE A 172 -15.97 2.03 21.75
C ILE A 172 -17.21 1.16 21.50
N VAL A 173 -17.14 -0.09 21.95
CA VAL A 173 -18.16 -1.10 21.63
C VAL A 173 -18.77 -1.66 22.90
N TRP A 174 -20.09 -1.68 22.98
CA TRP A 174 -20.85 -2.34 24.03
C TRP A 174 -21.69 -3.45 23.42
N PHE A 175 -21.83 -4.55 24.15
CA PHE A 175 -22.65 -5.69 23.75
C PHE A 175 -23.65 -6.08 24.83
N GLY A 176 -24.76 -6.75 24.43
CA GLY A 176 -25.75 -7.32 25.33
C GLY A 176 -26.54 -6.25 26.08
N GLU A 177 -26.70 -6.44 27.40
CA GLU A 177 -27.57 -5.57 28.25
C GLU A 177 -27.08 -4.12 28.26
N GLU A 178 -25.78 -3.89 28.27
CA GLU A 178 -25.21 -2.53 28.21
C GLU A 178 -25.54 -1.83 26.89
N ALA A 179 -25.45 -2.55 25.78
CA ALA A 179 -25.81 -2.04 24.47
C ALA A 179 -27.29 -1.70 24.39
N THR A 180 -28.16 -2.57 24.94
CA THR A 180 -29.64 -2.35 24.99
C THR A 180 -29.98 -1.09 25.76
N ARG A 181 -29.35 -0.89 26.92
CA ARG A 181 -29.54 0.31 27.76
C ARG A 181 -29.15 1.59 27.01
N LYS A 182 -28.02 1.58 26.33
CA LYS A 182 -27.57 2.72 25.51
C LYS A 182 -28.49 3.00 24.31
N GLN A 183 -29.04 1.95 23.70
CA GLN A 183 -29.99 2.10 22.60
C GLN A 183 -31.30 2.76 23.06
N GLU A 184 -31.74 2.48 24.30
CA GLU A 184 -32.94 3.10 24.91
C GLU A 184 -32.69 4.57 25.25
N ASP A 185 -31.53 4.90 25.79
CA ASP A 185 -31.13 6.28 26.14
C ASP A 185 -30.93 7.19 24.92
N SER A 186 -30.72 6.60 23.74
CA SER A 186 -30.46 7.33 22.47
C SER A 186 -31.74 7.55 21.64
N ARG A 187 -32.91 7.16 22.12
CA ARG A 187 -34.20 7.35 21.46
C ARG A 187 -34.92 8.58 21.99
#